data_ccb7560525c3d51e5b02727c00188450
#
_entry.id   ccb7560525c3d51e5b02727c00188450
#
_cell.length_a   1.000
_cell.length_b   1.000
_cell.length_c   1.000
_cell.angle_alpha   90.00
_cell.angle_beta   90.00
_cell.angle_gamma   90.00
#
_symmetry.space_group_name_H-M   'P 1'
#
loop_
_entity.id
_entity.type
_entity.pdbx_description
1 polymer ?
#
loop_
_entity_poly.entity_id
_entity_poly.type
_entity_poly.pdbx_seq_one_letter_code
_entity_poly.pdbx_strand_id
1 'polypeptide(L)'
;MGGKHKFWEGIYDIKCVRNGDVVWEETKHNALVNEGEELVGDTFLRDANAPTEFYLRFAEDTLTETDTLVDIVGEPVGYGYAPILIERSNVGWPVKELDDGDWRYTSKELSYTASGGDIGPFNALFLATTSDNTGKLISFVALSTERTVLSGDTLLARVRLKFK
;
A
#
# COMPACT_ATOMS: atom_id res chain seq x y z
N MET A 1 22.76 9.66 -19.15
CA MET A 1 21.81 10.04 -18.09
C MET A 1 21.56 8.84 -17.21
N GLY A 2 22.03 8.88 -15.98
CA GLY A 2 21.78 7.81 -15.03
C GLY A 2 20.31 7.81 -14.64
N GLY A 3 19.56 6.76 -15.00
CA GLY A 3 18.29 6.50 -14.35
C GLY A 3 18.55 6.43 -12.84
N LYS A 4 17.72 7.07 -12.01
CA LYS A 4 17.78 6.87 -10.57
C LYS A 4 17.70 5.37 -10.33
N HIS A 5 18.76 4.75 -9.88
CA HIS A 5 18.73 3.38 -9.40
C HIS A 5 17.82 3.38 -8.17
N LYS A 6 16.62 2.90 -8.33
CA LYS A 6 15.68 2.74 -7.23
C LYS A 6 16.15 1.52 -6.44
N PHE A 7 16.60 1.72 -5.23
CA PHE A 7 17.00 0.66 -4.32
C PHE A 7 15.82 -0.28 -3.97
N TRP A 8 14.60 0.21 -4.13
CA TRP A 8 13.40 -0.47 -3.72
C TRP A 8 12.21 -0.13 -4.63
N GLU A 9 11.39 -1.11 -4.94
CA GLU A 9 10.17 -0.96 -5.71
C GLU A 9 8.97 -1.53 -4.93
N GLY A 10 7.90 -0.74 -4.79
CA GLY A 10 6.60 -1.18 -4.34
C GLY A 10 5.74 -1.62 -5.52
N ILE A 11 5.16 -2.80 -5.45
CA ILE A 11 4.27 -3.35 -6.45
C ILE A 11 2.94 -3.67 -5.76
N TYR A 12 1.85 -3.15 -6.28
CA TYR A 12 0.52 -3.35 -5.73
C TYR A 12 -0.34 -4.11 -6.73
N ASP A 13 -0.76 -5.31 -6.36
CA ASP A 13 -1.73 -6.09 -7.10
C ASP A 13 -3.09 -5.85 -6.47
N ILE A 14 -4.04 -5.34 -7.27
CA ILE A 14 -5.33 -4.87 -6.80
C ILE A 14 -6.41 -5.42 -7.70
N LYS A 15 -7.45 -6.03 -7.13
CA LYS A 15 -8.62 -6.48 -7.88
C LYS A 15 -9.90 -6.29 -7.08
N CYS A 16 -10.96 -5.90 -7.76
CA CYS A 16 -12.30 -5.84 -7.19
C CYS A 16 -13.12 -7.02 -7.68
N VAL A 17 -13.78 -7.72 -6.78
CA VAL A 17 -14.60 -8.89 -7.07
C VAL A 17 -16.04 -8.68 -6.67
N ARG A 18 -16.96 -9.16 -7.51
CA ARG A 18 -18.40 -9.20 -7.27
C ARG A 18 -18.90 -10.62 -7.54
N ASN A 19 -19.51 -11.25 -6.54
CA ASN A 19 -20.04 -12.62 -6.67
C ASN A 19 -19.01 -13.64 -7.21
N GLY A 20 -17.72 -13.46 -6.87
CA GLY A 20 -16.62 -14.31 -7.33
C GLY A 20 -15.99 -13.90 -8.67
N ASP A 21 -16.59 -12.98 -9.41
CA ASP A 21 -16.06 -12.51 -10.69
C ASP A 21 -15.24 -11.23 -10.51
N VAL A 22 -14.13 -11.12 -11.24
CA VAL A 22 -13.30 -9.90 -11.25
C VAL A 22 -14.01 -8.80 -12.05
N VAL A 23 -14.31 -7.69 -11.39
CA VAL A 23 -14.94 -6.50 -12.00
C VAL A 23 -13.89 -5.62 -12.65
N TRP A 24 -12.76 -5.42 -11.96
CA TRP A 24 -11.58 -4.73 -12.48
C TRP A 24 -10.34 -5.17 -11.69
N GLU A 25 -9.18 -5.03 -12.32
CA GLU A 25 -7.89 -5.31 -11.69
C GLU A 25 -6.80 -4.38 -12.25
N GLU A 26 -5.81 -4.10 -11.42
CA GLU A 26 -4.63 -3.31 -11.76
C GLU A 26 -3.42 -3.83 -11.02
N THR A 27 -2.26 -3.83 -11.70
CA THR A 27 -0.95 -3.96 -11.05
C THR A 27 -0.22 -2.65 -11.24
N LYS A 28 0.19 -2.02 -10.15
CA LYS A 28 0.86 -0.73 -10.14
C LYS A 28 2.22 -0.81 -9.49
N HIS A 29 3.16 -0.03 -10.00
CA HIS A 29 4.52 0.04 -9.54
C HIS A 29 4.86 1.45 -9.06
N ASN A 30 5.54 1.55 -7.93
CA ASN A 30 6.14 2.81 -7.47
C ASN A 30 7.40 2.52 -6.64
N ALA A 31 8.19 3.57 -6.44
CA ALA A 31 9.30 3.52 -5.49
C ALA A 31 8.82 3.86 -4.07
N LEU A 32 9.73 3.82 -3.11
CA LEU A 32 9.52 4.49 -1.84
C LEU A 32 9.31 5.99 -2.08
N VAL A 33 8.49 6.62 -1.24
CA VAL A 33 8.46 8.07 -1.12
C VAL A 33 9.64 8.55 -0.28
N ASN A 34 9.93 9.85 -0.29
CA ASN A 34 11.06 10.41 0.46
C ASN A 34 10.97 10.07 1.96
N GLU A 35 9.79 10.11 2.56
CA GLU A 35 9.58 9.75 3.97
C GLU A 35 9.86 8.26 4.23
N GLY A 36 9.53 7.38 3.29
CA GLY A 36 9.84 5.95 3.34
C GLY A 36 11.34 5.67 3.19
N GLU A 37 12.03 6.39 2.31
CA GLU A 37 13.48 6.29 2.13
C GLU A 37 14.21 6.72 3.41
N GLU A 38 13.80 7.83 4.02
CA GLU A 38 14.33 8.30 5.31
C GLU A 38 14.16 7.26 6.41
N LEU A 39 12.96 6.69 6.53
CA LEU A 39 12.68 5.65 7.53
C LEU A 39 13.57 4.42 7.37
N VAL A 40 13.75 3.93 6.15
CA VAL A 40 14.62 2.78 5.87
C VAL A 40 16.07 3.11 6.22
N GLY A 41 16.56 4.27 5.78
CA GLY A 41 17.93 4.73 6.06
C GLY A 41 18.18 4.90 7.57
N ASP A 42 17.30 5.55 8.28
CA ASP A 42 17.43 5.78 9.71
C ASP A 42 17.36 4.47 10.52
N THR A 43 16.46 3.57 10.14
CA THR A 43 16.34 2.25 10.79
C THR A 43 17.59 1.40 10.56
N PHE A 44 18.12 1.36 9.33
CA PHE A 44 19.22 0.47 8.98
C PHE A 44 20.59 1.05 9.34
N LEU A 45 20.79 2.37 9.18
CA LEU A 45 22.12 3.01 9.31
C LEU A 45 22.29 3.76 10.64
N ARG A 46 21.19 4.20 11.28
CA ARG A 46 21.25 5.11 12.43
C ARG A 46 20.62 4.53 13.70
N ASP A 47 20.31 3.23 13.69
CA ASP A 47 19.73 2.51 14.84
C ASP A 47 18.40 3.13 15.34
N ALA A 48 17.63 3.75 14.45
CA ALA A 48 16.30 4.21 14.77
C ALA A 48 15.34 3.03 14.95
N ASN A 49 14.32 3.21 15.78
CA ASN A 49 13.32 2.17 15.99
C ASN A 49 12.60 1.83 14.68
N ALA A 50 12.67 0.55 14.30
CA ALA A 50 11.91 0.06 13.17
C ALA A 50 10.41 0.05 13.48
N PRO A 51 9.54 0.29 12.48
CA PRO A 51 8.10 0.13 12.66
C PRO A 51 7.79 -1.32 13.05
N THR A 52 6.82 -1.50 13.93
CA THR A 52 6.39 -2.82 14.38
C THR A 52 5.32 -3.42 13.47
N GLU A 53 4.67 -2.60 12.68
CA GLU A 53 3.54 -2.96 11.82
C GLU A 53 3.42 -2.01 10.64
N PHE A 54 2.65 -2.41 9.64
CA PHE A 54 2.31 -1.62 8.47
C PHE A 54 0.81 -1.67 8.24
N TYR A 55 0.30 -0.69 7.49
CA TYR A 55 -1.12 -0.62 7.14
C TYR A 55 -1.28 -0.29 5.66
N LEU A 56 -2.14 -1.05 4.97
CA LEU A 56 -2.62 -0.64 3.66
C LEU A 56 -3.84 0.26 3.83
N ARG A 57 -3.80 1.41 3.16
CA ARG A 57 -4.81 2.46 3.27
C ARG A 57 -5.13 3.05 1.90
N PHE A 58 -6.25 3.75 1.79
CA PHE A 58 -6.72 4.40 0.57
C PHE A 58 -6.74 5.92 0.73
N ALA A 59 -6.57 6.65 -0.37
CA ALA A 59 -6.73 8.09 -0.39
C ALA A 59 -7.51 8.54 -1.64
N GLU A 60 -8.39 9.52 -1.47
CA GLU A 60 -8.99 10.24 -2.58
C GLU A 60 -7.99 11.21 -3.23
N ASP A 61 -7.02 11.64 -2.45
CA ASP A 61 -6.00 12.62 -2.82
C ASP A 61 -5.05 12.11 -3.92
N THR A 62 -4.44 13.06 -4.63
CA THR A 62 -3.34 12.79 -5.57
C THR A 62 -2.03 12.88 -4.81
N LEU A 63 -1.39 11.74 -4.62
CA LEU A 63 -0.14 11.64 -3.86
C LEU A 63 1.08 11.83 -4.76
N THR A 64 2.15 12.38 -4.18
CA THR A 64 3.47 12.58 -4.79
C THR A 64 4.57 11.96 -3.91
N GLU A 65 5.77 11.79 -4.46
CA GLU A 65 6.90 11.23 -3.72
C GLU A 65 7.42 12.14 -2.58
N THR A 66 7.00 13.41 -2.57
CA THR A 66 7.36 14.38 -1.52
C THR A 66 6.34 14.50 -0.40
N ASP A 67 5.17 13.86 -0.55
CA ASP A 67 4.15 13.86 0.50
C ASP A 67 4.60 13.03 1.71
N THR A 68 4.16 13.47 2.87
CA THR A 68 4.31 12.74 4.12
C THR A 68 2.96 12.20 4.58
N LEU A 69 2.95 11.28 5.53
CA LEU A 69 1.70 10.70 6.01
C LEU A 69 0.72 11.75 6.55
N VAL A 70 1.23 12.82 7.16
CA VAL A 70 0.41 13.90 7.70
C VAL A 70 -0.30 14.73 6.62
N ASP A 71 0.21 14.72 5.39
CA ASP A 71 -0.36 15.49 4.27
C ASP A 71 -1.56 14.78 3.63
N ILE A 72 -1.73 13.47 3.88
CA ILE A 72 -2.76 12.68 3.21
C ILE A 72 -4.15 13.01 3.74
N VAL A 73 -5.06 13.33 2.84
CA VAL A 73 -6.47 13.63 3.10
C VAL A 73 -7.38 12.74 2.25
N GLY A 74 -8.67 12.71 2.57
CA GLY A 74 -9.66 11.99 1.77
C GLY A 74 -9.59 10.47 1.90
N GLU A 75 -9.19 9.96 3.07
CA GLU A 75 -9.33 8.53 3.35
C GLU A 75 -10.80 8.16 3.48
N PRO A 76 -11.29 7.07 2.84
CA PRO A 76 -12.67 6.64 2.98
C PRO A 76 -13.04 6.36 4.44
N VAL A 77 -14.31 6.55 4.77
CA VAL A 77 -14.84 6.31 6.13
C VAL A 77 -16.10 5.46 6.05
N GLY A 78 -16.21 4.47 6.92
CA GLY A 78 -17.39 3.65 7.06
C GLY A 78 -17.54 2.55 6.00
N TYR A 79 -18.69 1.92 5.98
CA TYR A 79 -19.10 0.90 5.02
C TYR A 79 -18.16 -0.32 4.89
N GLY A 80 -17.45 -0.65 5.98
CA GLY A 80 -16.50 -1.76 6.01
C GLY A 80 -15.06 -1.37 5.67
N TYR A 81 -14.79 -0.08 5.40
CA TYR A 81 -13.43 0.41 5.27
C TYR A 81 -12.77 0.61 6.65
N ALA A 82 -11.58 0.08 6.79
CA ALA A 82 -10.62 0.40 7.84
C ALA A 82 -9.21 0.12 7.33
N PRO A 83 -8.18 0.85 7.79
CA PRO A 83 -6.79 0.48 7.55
C PRO A 83 -6.52 -0.98 7.91
N ILE A 84 -5.93 -1.76 7.01
CA ILE A 84 -5.67 -3.17 7.27
C ILE A 84 -4.23 -3.38 7.71
N LEU A 85 -4.06 -3.97 8.87
CA LEU A 85 -2.77 -4.32 9.46
C LEU A 85 -2.03 -5.37 8.64
N ILE A 86 -0.75 -5.11 8.39
CA ILE A 86 0.23 -6.06 7.88
C ILE A 86 1.32 -6.17 8.93
N GLU A 87 1.33 -7.27 9.68
CA GLU A 87 2.31 -7.50 10.76
C GLU A 87 3.73 -7.54 10.18
N ARG A 88 4.69 -6.95 10.87
CA ARG A 88 6.11 -7.08 10.54
C ARG A 88 6.64 -8.45 10.95
N SER A 89 6.17 -9.48 10.27
CA SER A 89 6.46 -10.87 10.56
C SER A 89 6.19 -11.76 9.35
N ASN A 90 6.50 -13.05 9.46
CA ASN A 90 6.14 -14.04 8.44
C ASN A 90 4.62 -14.20 8.23
N VAL A 91 3.80 -13.73 9.17
CA VAL A 91 2.34 -13.72 9.02
C VAL A 91 1.89 -12.60 8.09
N GLY A 92 2.45 -11.42 8.26
CA GLY A 92 2.15 -10.28 7.40
C GLY A 92 2.80 -10.38 6.01
N TRP A 93 4.01 -10.96 5.95
CA TRP A 93 4.81 -11.12 4.73
C TRP A 93 5.18 -12.59 4.51
N PRO A 94 4.20 -13.44 4.17
CA PRO A 94 4.40 -14.90 4.12
C PRO A 94 5.28 -15.37 2.98
N VAL A 95 5.45 -14.59 1.92
CA VAL A 95 6.23 -14.98 0.75
C VAL A 95 7.51 -14.16 0.66
N LYS A 96 8.64 -14.88 0.59
CA LYS A 96 9.98 -14.33 0.33
C LYS A 96 10.61 -15.17 -0.76
N GLU A 97 10.96 -14.56 -1.89
CA GLU A 97 11.50 -15.26 -3.05
C GLU A 97 12.49 -14.40 -3.84
N LEU A 98 13.33 -15.05 -4.65
CA LEU A 98 14.12 -14.38 -5.67
C LEU A 98 13.26 -14.21 -6.93
N ASP A 99 13.19 -12.99 -7.41
CA ASP A 99 12.49 -12.60 -8.61
C ASP A 99 13.44 -11.85 -9.53
N ASP A 100 13.88 -12.49 -10.59
CA ASP A 100 14.87 -11.97 -11.54
C ASP A 100 16.18 -11.49 -10.86
N GLY A 101 16.64 -12.27 -9.87
CA GLY A 101 17.87 -12.00 -9.13
C GLY A 101 17.72 -11.06 -7.92
N ASP A 102 16.57 -10.45 -7.74
CA ASP A 102 16.28 -9.54 -6.64
C ASP A 102 15.37 -10.19 -5.59
N TRP A 103 15.59 -9.88 -4.31
CA TRP A 103 14.69 -10.34 -3.25
C TRP A 103 13.37 -9.59 -3.29
N ARG A 104 12.27 -10.35 -3.29
CA ARG A 104 10.91 -9.86 -3.21
C ARG A 104 10.18 -10.44 -2.00
N TYR A 105 9.48 -9.57 -1.29
CA TYR A 105 8.59 -9.92 -0.18
C TYR A 105 7.16 -9.58 -0.57
N THR A 106 6.24 -10.53 -0.39
CA THR A 106 4.82 -10.35 -0.71
C THR A 106 4.00 -10.42 0.57
N SER A 107 3.12 -9.42 0.76
CA SER A 107 2.20 -9.41 1.88
C SER A 107 1.15 -10.53 1.79
N LYS A 108 0.51 -10.82 2.91
CA LYS A 108 -0.76 -11.55 2.92
C LYS A 108 -1.77 -10.85 2.02
N GLU A 109 -2.81 -11.55 1.59
CA GLU A 109 -3.94 -10.92 0.91
C GLU A 109 -4.74 -10.06 1.88
N LEU A 110 -5.05 -8.85 1.46
CA LEU A 110 -5.79 -7.84 2.22
C LEU A 110 -7.16 -7.68 1.56
N SER A 111 -8.22 -7.70 2.36
CA SER A 111 -9.59 -7.75 1.85
C SER A 111 -10.43 -6.62 2.45
N TYR A 112 -11.03 -5.81 1.59
CA TYR A 112 -11.96 -4.73 1.95
C TYR A 112 -13.33 -5.04 1.35
N THR A 113 -14.30 -5.41 2.16
CA THR A 113 -15.66 -5.70 1.70
C THR A 113 -16.58 -4.53 2.04
N ALA A 114 -17.19 -3.93 1.02
CA ALA A 114 -18.15 -2.85 1.20
C ALA A 114 -19.49 -3.41 1.67
N SER A 115 -20.03 -2.85 2.74
CA SER A 115 -21.29 -3.29 3.36
C SER A 115 -22.12 -2.12 3.87
N GLY A 116 -23.36 -2.07 3.49
CA GLY A 116 -24.29 -1.01 3.88
C GLY A 116 -24.10 0.31 3.14
N GLY A 117 -23.17 0.35 2.22
CA GLY A 117 -22.80 1.49 1.36
C GLY A 117 -21.48 1.23 0.66
N ASP A 118 -21.02 2.17 -0.15
CA ASP A 118 -19.84 2.05 -0.96
C ASP A 118 -18.58 2.54 -0.23
N ILE A 119 -17.43 1.90 -0.49
CA ILE A 119 -16.12 2.38 -0.04
C ILE A 119 -15.51 3.24 -1.15
N GLY A 120 -15.27 4.51 -0.86
CA GLY A 120 -14.67 5.43 -1.81
C GLY A 120 -15.45 6.74 -1.94
N PRO A 121 -15.12 7.55 -2.98
CA PRO A 121 -14.12 7.28 -4.02
C PRO A 121 -12.69 7.34 -3.51
N PHE A 122 -11.76 6.70 -4.23
CA PHE A 122 -10.33 6.79 -3.96
C PHE A 122 -9.50 6.71 -5.25
N ASN A 123 -8.35 7.38 -5.26
CA ASN A 123 -7.43 7.48 -6.39
C ASN A 123 -6.10 6.78 -6.15
N ALA A 124 -5.79 6.45 -4.90
CA ALA A 124 -4.52 5.87 -4.51
C ALA A 124 -4.67 4.82 -3.41
N LEU A 125 -3.76 3.85 -3.43
CA LEU A 125 -3.47 2.99 -2.29
C LEU A 125 -2.10 3.34 -1.76
N PHE A 126 -1.91 3.29 -0.45
CA PHE A 126 -0.62 3.58 0.17
C PHE A 126 -0.33 2.68 1.37
N LEU A 127 0.95 2.48 1.60
CA LEU A 127 1.50 1.73 2.74
C LEU A 127 2.02 2.73 3.77
N ALA A 128 1.55 2.60 5.00
CA ALA A 128 1.94 3.45 6.13
C ALA A 128 2.36 2.62 7.33
N THR A 129 3.02 3.24 8.30
CA THR A 129 3.46 2.57 9.55
C THR A 129 2.42 2.66 10.67
N THR A 130 1.36 3.43 10.49
CA THR A 130 0.27 3.57 11.46
C THR A 130 -1.10 3.54 10.78
N SER A 131 -2.13 3.22 11.55
CA SER A 131 -3.53 3.28 11.09
C SER A 131 -4.11 4.70 11.04
N ASP A 132 -3.40 5.65 11.61
CA ASP A 132 -3.70 7.10 11.56
C ASP A 132 -2.57 7.87 10.85
N ASN A 133 -2.55 9.18 10.92
CA ASN A 133 -1.55 10.01 10.26
C ASN A 133 -0.36 10.40 11.15
N THR A 134 -0.11 9.68 12.25
CA THR A 134 1.00 9.98 13.18
C THR A 134 2.31 9.30 12.81
N GLY A 135 2.29 8.28 11.94
CA GLY A 135 3.47 7.53 11.53
C GLY A 135 4.15 8.07 10.27
N LYS A 136 4.59 7.17 9.42
CA LYS A 136 5.35 7.43 8.20
C LYS A 136 4.67 6.83 6.97
N LEU A 137 4.67 7.58 5.87
CA LEU A 137 4.31 7.09 4.54
C LEU A 137 5.48 6.34 3.94
N ILE A 138 5.26 5.08 3.53
CA ILE A 138 6.31 4.24 2.95
C ILE A 138 6.31 4.35 1.42
N SER A 139 5.19 4.06 0.82
CA SER A 139 5.00 4.07 -0.64
C SER A 139 3.53 4.23 -0.97
N PHE A 140 3.24 4.62 -2.20
CA PHE A 140 1.88 4.66 -2.73
C PHE A 140 1.86 4.26 -4.20
N VAL A 141 0.67 3.95 -4.69
CA VAL A 141 0.40 3.83 -6.13
C VAL A 141 -0.85 4.64 -6.48
N ALA A 142 -0.77 5.35 -7.59
CA ALA A 142 -1.93 6.02 -8.19
C ALA A 142 -2.68 5.01 -9.08
N LEU A 143 -3.98 4.95 -8.93
CA LEU A 143 -4.84 4.14 -9.81
C LEU A 143 -4.98 4.80 -11.18
N SER A 144 -5.29 4.00 -12.20
CA SER A 144 -5.48 4.51 -13.57
C SER A 144 -6.70 5.42 -13.69
N THR A 145 -7.68 5.23 -12.83
CA THR A 145 -8.88 6.06 -12.70
C THR A 145 -9.38 5.97 -11.25
N GLU A 146 -10.16 6.97 -10.84
CA GLU A 146 -10.86 6.92 -9.55
C GLU A 146 -11.70 5.66 -9.44
N ARG A 147 -11.66 5.02 -8.27
CA ARG A 147 -12.36 3.78 -7.99
C ARG A 147 -13.29 3.93 -6.79
N THR A 148 -14.32 3.10 -6.80
CA THR A 148 -15.26 2.90 -5.69
C THR A 148 -15.52 1.40 -5.58
N VAL A 149 -15.46 0.86 -4.37
CA VAL A 149 -15.90 -0.51 -4.10
C VAL A 149 -17.38 -0.44 -3.76
N LEU A 150 -18.24 -0.90 -4.65
CA LEU A 150 -19.69 -0.82 -4.46
C LEU A 150 -20.15 -1.76 -3.35
N SER A 151 -21.25 -1.43 -2.70
CA SER A 151 -21.82 -2.27 -1.63
C SER A 151 -22.02 -3.71 -2.09
N GLY A 152 -21.46 -4.66 -1.34
CA GLY A 152 -21.44 -6.07 -1.68
C GLY A 152 -20.20 -6.54 -2.44
N ASP A 153 -19.41 -5.63 -3.00
CA ASP A 153 -18.14 -5.96 -3.66
C ASP A 153 -17.00 -6.08 -2.63
N THR A 154 -15.94 -6.79 -3.02
CA THR A 154 -14.71 -6.93 -2.23
C THR A 154 -13.51 -6.50 -3.05
N LEU A 155 -12.70 -5.59 -2.51
CA LEU A 155 -11.39 -5.29 -3.04
C LEU A 155 -10.35 -6.17 -2.35
N LEU A 156 -9.57 -6.89 -3.16
CA LEU A 156 -8.45 -7.70 -2.72
C LEU A 156 -7.16 -7.04 -3.17
N ALA A 157 -6.19 -6.93 -2.26
CA ALA A 157 -4.91 -6.33 -2.56
C ALA A 157 -3.75 -7.12 -1.95
N ARG A 158 -2.60 -7.09 -2.63
CA ARG A 158 -1.30 -7.53 -2.11
C ARG A 158 -0.26 -6.47 -2.41
N VAL A 159 0.62 -6.26 -1.44
CA VAL A 159 1.78 -5.40 -1.59
C VAL A 159 3.01 -6.29 -1.74
N ARG A 160 3.80 -6.03 -2.77
CA ARG A 160 5.10 -6.68 -2.97
C ARG A 160 6.18 -5.61 -2.87
N LEU A 161 7.21 -5.90 -2.11
CA LEU A 161 8.38 -5.03 -1.98
C LEU A 161 9.58 -5.76 -2.57
N LYS A 162 10.15 -5.20 -3.62
CA LYS A 162 11.29 -5.75 -4.35
C LYS A 162 12.51 -4.87 -4.13
N PHE A 163 13.59 -5.48 -3.69
CA PHE A 163 14.92 -4.84 -3.59
C PHE A 163 15.61 -4.95 -4.94
N LYS A 164 16.22 -3.84 -5.42
CA LYS A 164 16.91 -3.78 -6.71
C LYS A 164 18.37 -3.40 -6.55
#